data_541547c5d4141f57f08af1b90d29d642
#
_entry.id   541547c5d4141f57f08af1b90d29d642
#
_cell.length_a   1.000
_cell.length_b   1.000
_cell.length_c   1.000
_cell.angle_alpha   90.00
_cell.angle_beta   90.00
_cell.angle_gamma   90.00
#
_symmetry.space_group_name_H-M   'P 1'
#
loop_
_entity.id
_entity.type
_entity.pdbx_description
1 polymer ?
#
loop_
_entity_poly.entity_id
_entity_poly.type
_entity_poly.pdbx_seq_one_letter_code
_entity_poly.pdbx_strand_id
1 'polypeptide(L)'
;MTRRRLLAMLLSANPIVFGLTACNGSSSGQWTAGPLSPVRLRLLAEARWPHRIQIAETPTGGPSGIDFDAANSEYLILSDDRSDLAPVRFYTARWRDPATAPPEPVSVVFLQRPGSGPWPGRAKAVEGTPVPDPESLRLRPATGTILWSSEGDVARGFGPALYESTRDGRFLREFTLPSMFKADPSRRRGPRDNLGFEGLALTPDGRHAWLAMENALIEDGPVPTLEAPGGPCRFTQIDLASGRATRQIAYIPDAIPQRPTVPGGFADNGVSEVLMIDAHRMLVLERAYAVGVGNSLRLYEIDTSTASDVLAFDTLTPSNHRPANKTLVADFATLGLSRLDNSEGMCWGPPLANGRRTLVVVSDDNFNPLQITQFAALEFIDRPMTT
;
A
#
# COMPACT_ATOMS: atom_id res chain seq x y z
N MET A 1 11.21 5.03 -16.29
CA MET A 1 11.44 3.60 -15.97
C MET A 1 10.63 3.32 -14.72
N THR A 2 9.76 2.32 -14.72
CA THR A 2 8.97 1.95 -13.54
C THR A 2 9.86 1.25 -12.51
N ARG A 3 9.53 1.34 -11.21
CA ARG A 3 10.22 0.60 -10.11
C ARG A 3 10.53 -0.86 -10.48
N ARG A 4 9.58 -1.55 -11.11
CA ARG A 4 9.73 -2.95 -11.57
C ARG A 4 10.85 -3.14 -12.60
N ARG A 5 11.05 -2.17 -13.51
CA ARG A 5 12.15 -2.25 -14.51
C ARG A 5 13.51 -1.92 -13.91
N LEU A 6 13.58 -1.05 -12.89
CA LEU A 6 14.84 -0.73 -12.22
C LEU A 6 15.39 -1.92 -11.42
N LEU A 7 14.51 -2.61 -10.68
CA LEU A 7 14.90 -3.81 -9.92
C LEU A 7 15.39 -4.94 -10.84
N ALA A 8 14.78 -5.12 -12.01
CA ALA A 8 15.19 -6.15 -12.97
C ALA A 8 16.54 -5.87 -13.67
N MET A 9 16.93 -4.59 -13.82
CA MET A 9 18.22 -4.22 -14.49
C MET A 9 19.44 -4.32 -13.57
N LEU A 10 19.27 -4.28 -12.24
CA LEU A 10 20.40 -4.31 -11.30
C LEU A 10 20.96 -5.70 -11.03
N LEU A 11 20.36 -6.75 -11.56
CA LEU A 11 20.74 -8.15 -11.31
C LEU A 11 21.80 -8.71 -12.29
N SER A 12 22.33 -7.93 -13.23
CA SER A 12 23.32 -8.39 -14.20
C SER A 12 24.78 -7.95 -13.93
N ALA A 13 25.09 -7.39 -12.75
CA ALA A 13 26.46 -7.00 -12.42
C ALA A 13 27.21 -8.09 -11.67
N ASN A 14 28.24 -8.66 -12.31
CA ASN A 14 29.21 -9.59 -11.71
C ASN A 14 29.95 -8.96 -10.52
N PRO A 15 30.26 -9.71 -9.46
CA PRO A 15 30.98 -9.20 -8.31
C PRO A 15 32.45 -8.95 -8.63
N ILE A 16 32.88 -7.70 -8.66
CA ILE A 16 34.30 -7.33 -8.59
C ILE A 16 34.62 -7.12 -7.10
N VAL A 17 35.49 -7.98 -6.60
CA VAL A 17 36.02 -7.88 -5.25
C VAL A 17 37.02 -6.73 -5.20
N PHE A 18 36.76 -5.67 -4.44
CA PHE A 18 37.76 -4.69 -4.03
C PHE A 18 37.87 -4.63 -2.52
N GLY A 19 39.13 -4.65 -2.09
CA GLY A 19 39.52 -4.70 -0.70
C GLY A 19 39.11 -3.44 0.10
N LEU A 20 38.69 -3.68 1.32
CA LEU A 20 38.28 -2.70 2.30
C LEU A 20 39.50 -1.94 2.88
N THR A 21 39.54 -0.65 2.71
CA THR A 21 40.24 0.27 3.63
C THR A 21 39.19 1.06 4.39
N ALA A 22 39.11 0.84 5.69
CA ALA A 22 38.19 1.52 6.58
C ALA A 22 38.62 2.97 6.80
N CYS A 23 37.75 3.91 6.43
CA CYS A 23 37.79 5.26 6.97
C CYS A 23 36.54 5.48 7.83
N ASN A 24 36.73 5.53 9.13
CA ASN A 24 35.73 5.95 10.11
C ASN A 24 35.38 7.42 9.91
N GLY A 25 34.15 7.68 9.51
CA GLY A 25 33.56 9.01 9.47
C GLY A 25 32.06 8.87 9.71
N SER A 26 31.66 8.63 10.96
CA SER A 26 30.26 8.59 11.39
C SER A 26 29.72 10.01 11.56
N SER A 27 29.01 10.52 10.57
CA SER A 27 27.99 11.54 10.78
C SER A 27 26.63 10.88 10.68
N SER A 28 26.16 10.31 11.79
CA SER A 28 24.76 9.90 11.98
C SER A 28 23.91 11.16 12.00
N GLY A 29 23.20 11.45 10.91
CA GLY A 29 22.09 12.37 10.94
C GLY A 29 21.10 11.84 11.99
N GLN A 30 21.03 12.49 13.16
CA GLN A 30 20.06 12.16 14.20
C GLN A 30 18.68 12.56 13.68
N TRP A 31 17.90 11.55 13.28
CA TRP A 31 16.47 11.69 13.12
C TRP A 31 15.89 12.00 14.51
N THR A 32 15.32 13.16 14.70
CA THR A 32 14.45 13.41 15.85
C THR A 32 13.17 12.62 15.61
N ALA A 33 13.11 11.41 16.18
CA ALA A 33 11.88 10.64 16.19
C ALA A 33 10.77 11.52 16.77
N GLY A 34 9.67 11.71 16.02
CA GLY A 34 8.48 12.35 16.53
C GLY A 34 7.96 11.61 17.79
N PRO A 35 6.95 12.13 18.47
CA PRO A 35 6.41 11.48 19.67
C PRO A 35 5.97 10.05 19.32
N LEU A 36 6.35 9.09 20.18
CA LEU A 36 5.94 7.69 20.01
C LEU A 36 4.45 7.53 20.32
N SER A 37 3.77 6.77 19.49
CA SER A 37 2.40 6.33 19.79
C SER A 37 2.39 5.46 21.06
N PRO A 38 1.38 5.55 21.90
CA PRO A 38 1.18 4.58 22.99
C PRO A 38 0.74 3.20 22.51
N VAL A 39 0.36 3.07 21.23
CA VAL A 39 0.13 1.77 20.58
C VAL A 39 1.45 1.00 20.49
N ARG A 40 1.38 -0.31 20.70
CA ARG A 40 2.51 -1.23 20.58
C ARG A 40 2.14 -2.37 19.63
N LEU A 41 3.14 -2.87 18.91
CA LEU A 41 3.02 -4.11 18.13
C LEU A 41 3.91 -5.19 18.72
N ARG A 42 3.44 -6.43 18.68
CA ARG A 42 4.21 -7.62 19.03
C ARG A 42 4.06 -8.67 17.94
N LEU A 43 5.16 -9.12 17.36
CA LEU A 43 5.14 -10.21 16.38
C LEU A 43 4.59 -11.50 17.03
N LEU A 44 3.60 -12.09 16.40
CA LEU A 44 3.00 -13.36 16.78
C LEU A 44 3.48 -14.48 15.89
N ALA A 45 3.51 -14.24 14.60
CA ALA A 45 3.92 -15.23 13.61
C ALA A 45 4.40 -14.55 12.31
N GLU A 46 5.29 -15.26 11.63
CA GLU A 46 5.73 -14.94 10.28
C GLU A 46 5.61 -16.20 9.43
N ALA A 47 5.07 -16.05 8.22
CA ALA A 47 4.93 -17.14 7.26
C ALA A 47 5.22 -16.65 5.84
N ARG A 48 5.50 -17.57 4.91
CA ARG A 48 5.82 -17.24 3.52
C ARG A 48 5.13 -18.20 2.57
N TRP A 49 4.66 -17.66 1.44
CA TRP A 49 4.36 -18.52 0.31
C TRP A 49 5.64 -18.80 -0.48
N PRO A 50 5.79 -20.03 -1.00
CA PRO A 50 6.79 -20.29 -2.02
C PRO A 50 6.55 -19.42 -3.25
N HIS A 51 7.61 -19.00 -3.92
CA HIS A 51 7.51 -18.17 -5.13
C HIS A 51 6.63 -18.84 -6.19
N ARG A 52 5.60 -18.12 -6.67
CA ARG A 52 4.69 -18.54 -7.76
C ARG A 52 4.00 -19.88 -7.52
N ILE A 53 3.55 -20.17 -6.30
CA ILE A 53 2.66 -21.33 -6.13
C ILE A 53 1.43 -21.19 -7.03
N GLN A 54 0.89 -22.32 -7.48
CA GLN A 54 -0.25 -22.33 -8.38
C GLN A 54 -1.56 -22.47 -7.59
N ILE A 55 -2.53 -21.60 -7.89
CA ILE A 55 -3.92 -21.73 -7.43
C ILE A 55 -4.79 -21.82 -8.67
N ALA A 56 -5.46 -22.97 -8.90
CA ALA A 56 -6.27 -23.19 -10.10
C ALA A 56 -5.52 -22.79 -11.39
N GLU A 57 -4.29 -23.29 -11.56
CA GLU A 57 -3.39 -23.02 -12.72
C GLU A 57 -2.95 -21.56 -12.86
N THR A 58 -3.24 -20.72 -11.86
CA THR A 58 -2.84 -19.31 -11.85
C THR A 58 -1.66 -19.10 -10.89
N PRO A 59 -0.54 -18.54 -11.35
CA PRO A 59 0.61 -18.27 -10.48
C PRO A 59 0.24 -17.19 -9.45
N THR A 60 0.59 -17.42 -8.18
CA THR A 60 0.53 -16.36 -7.16
C THR A 60 1.71 -15.41 -7.31
N GLY A 61 1.55 -14.21 -6.76
CA GLY A 61 2.58 -13.17 -6.69
C GLY A 61 1.95 -11.80 -6.71
N GLY A 62 2.75 -10.80 -6.43
CA GLY A 62 2.32 -9.42 -6.40
C GLY A 62 1.24 -9.11 -5.34
N PRO A 63 1.29 -9.64 -4.08
CA PRO A 63 0.25 -9.31 -3.11
C PRO A 63 0.43 -7.88 -2.58
N SER A 64 -0.31 -6.94 -3.16
CA SER A 64 -0.32 -5.53 -2.77
C SER A 64 -1.43 -5.20 -1.76
N GLY A 65 -2.57 -5.88 -1.81
CA GLY A 65 -3.69 -5.66 -0.88
C GLY A 65 -4.13 -6.92 -0.15
N ILE A 66 -4.58 -6.78 1.10
CA ILE A 66 -5.12 -7.88 1.89
C ILE A 66 -6.30 -7.40 2.74
N ASP A 67 -7.35 -8.22 2.87
CA ASP A 67 -8.43 -8.01 3.82
C ASP A 67 -8.93 -9.35 4.39
N PHE A 68 -9.64 -9.30 5.53
CA PHE A 68 -10.13 -10.50 6.21
C PHE A 68 -11.66 -10.57 6.20
N ASP A 69 -12.17 -11.64 5.63
CA ASP A 69 -13.58 -12.00 5.65
C ASP A 69 -13.91 -12.84 6.89
N ALA A 70 -14.40 -12.18 7.92
CA ALA A 70 -14.75 -12.85 9.17
C ALA A 70 -15.90 -13.85 9.02
N ALA A 71 -16.81 -13.66 8.04
CA ALA A 71 -17.93 -14.58 7.82
C ALA A 71 -17.48 -15.93 7.25
N ASN A 72 -16.45 -15.93 6.42
CA ASN A 72 -15.91 -17.13 5.79
C ASN A 72 -14.56 -17.57 6.41
N SER A 73 -14.02 -16.81 7.35
CA SER A 73 -12.69 -17.02 7.94
C SER A 73 -11.59 -17.14 6.86
N GLU A 74 -11.64 -16.24 5.87
CA GLU A 74 -10.72 -16.21 4.73
C GLU A 74 -10.08 -14.83 4.59
N TYR A 75 -8.82 -14.81 4.17
CA TYR A 75 -8.16 -13.61 3.69
C TYR A 75 -8.40 -13.47 2.18
N LEU A 76 -8.66 -12.24 1.75
CA LEU A 76 -8.67 -11.85 0.35
C LEU A 76 -7.35 -11.15 0.09
N ILE A 77 -6.62 -11.56 -0.95
CA ILE A 77 -5.27 -11.09 -1.24
C ILE A 77 -5.24 -10.63 -2.70
N LEU A 78 -5.16 -9.31 -2.92
CA LEU A 78 -5.12 -8.71 -4.25
C LEU A 78 -3.73 -8.85 -4.84
N SER A 79 -3.67 -9.18 -6.13
CA SER A 79 -2.43 -9.17 -6.89
C SER A 79 -2.32 -7.89 -7.72
N ASP A 80 -1.16 -7.24 -7.69
CA ASP A 80 -0.82 -6.05 -8.48
C ASP A 80 -0.48 -6.37 -9.94
N ASP A 81 -0.69 -7.62 -10.36
CA ASP A 81 -0.46 -8.02 -11.74
C ASP A 81 -1.40 -7.27 -12.70
N ARG A 82 -0.83 -6.43 -13.51
CA ARG A 82 -1.54 -5.62 -14.54
C ARG A 82 -2.05 -6.46 -15.72
N SER A 83 -2.50 -7.67 -15.47
CA SER A 83 -2.85 -8.68 -16.47
C SER A 83 -1.69 -9.07 -17.40
N ASP A 84 -0.47 -8.99 -16.92
CA ASP A 84 0.71 -9.36 -17.70
C ASP A 84 0.98 -10.87 -17.60
N LEU A 85 0.76 -11.49 -16.43
CA LEU A 85 0.89 -12.93 -16.20
C LEU A 85 -0.47 -13.64 -16.21
N ALA A 86 -1.46 -13.09 -15.51
CA ALA A 86 -2.83 -13.56 -15.51
C ALA A 86 -3.78 -12.37 -15.33
N PRO A 87 -5.07 -12.47 -15.67
CA PRO A 87 -6.01 -11.36 -15.50
C PRO A 87 -6.03 -10.80 -14.08
N VAL A 88 -6.36 -9.49 -13.94
CA VAL A 88 -6.53 -8.83 -12.65
C VAL A 88 -7.35 -9.70 -11.71
N ARG A 89 -6.85 -9.95 -10.50
CA ARG A 89 -7.40 -10.97 -9.62
C ARG A 89 -7.09 -10.75 -8.16
N PHE A 90 -7.85 -11.39 -7.32
CA PHE A 90 -7.45 -11.65 -5.93
C PHE A 90 -7.52 -13.14 -5.64
N TYR A 91 -6.76 -13.56 -4.64
CA TYR A 91 -6.77 -14.91 -4.11
C TYR A 91 -7.57 -14.94 -2.81
N THR A 92 -8.16 -16.10 -2.46
CA THR A 92 -8.61 -16.36 -1.10
C THR A 92 -7.67 -17.35 -0.43
N ALA A 93 -7.44 -17.17 0.87
CA ALA A 93 -6.58 -18.05 1.66
C ALA A 93 -7.10 -18.17 3.10
N ARG A 94 -6.83 -19.31 3.76
CA ARG A 94 -7.14 -19.54 5.17
C ARG A 94 -5.88 -19.64 5.99
N TRP A 95 -5.77 -18.81 7.00
CA TRP A 95 -4.66 -18.85 7.95
C TRP A 95 -5.19 -19.30 9.31
N ARG A 96 -5.32 -20.61 9.50
CA ARG A 96 -5.97 -21.20 10.68
C ARG A 96 -5.07 -21.17 11.91
N ASP A 97 -3.78 -21.43 11.71
CA ASP A 97 -2.78 -21.44 12.78
C ASP A 97 -1.53 -20.68 12.33
N PRO A 98 -1.48 -19.36 12.55
CA PRO A 98 -0.34 -18.55 12.13
C PRO A 98 1.00 -18.99 12.71
N ALA A 99 0.99 -19.66 13.87
CA ALA A 99 2.24 -20.11 14.53
C ALA A 99 2.89 -21.31 13.86
N THR A 100 2.15 -22.11 13.09
CA THR A 100 2.64 -23.40 12.59
C THR A 100 2.68 -23.53 11.07
N ALA A 101 1.87 -22.74 10.33
CA ALA A 101 1.77 -22.89 8.89
C ALA A 101 1.48 -21.55 8.19
N PRO A 102 1.88 -21.37 6.91
CA PRO A 102 1.47 -20.23 6.09
C PRO A 102 -0.03 -20.27 5.78
N PRO A 103 -0.62 -19.15 5.30
CA PRO A 103 -1.97 -19.17 4.77
C PRO A 103 -2.12 -20.24 3.69
N GLU A 104 -3.15 -21.07 3.80
CA GLU A 104 -3.48 -22.08 2.81
C GLU A 104 -4.29 -21.42 1.68
N PRO A 105 -3.80 -21.41 0.43
CA PRO A 105 -4.55 -20.90 -0.71
C PRO A 105 -5.83 -21.71 -0.96
N VAL A 106 -6.94 -21.03 -1.23
CA VAL A 106 -8.25 -21.66 -1.45
C VAL A 106 -8.72 -21.50 -2.89
N SER A 107 -8.73 -20.25 -3.40
CA SER A 107 -9.26 -19.97 -4.73
C SER A 107 -8.62 -18.72 -5.35
N VAL A 108 -8.86 -18.53 -6.65
CA VAL A 108 -8.58 -17.29 -7.37
C VAL A 108 -9.88 -16.74 -7.95
N VAL A 109 -10.07 -15.45 -7.88
CA VAL A 109 -11.21 -14.72 -8.46
C VAL A 109 -10.68 -13.65 -9.40
N PHE A 110 -11.11 -13.70 -10.66
CA PHE A 110 -10.77 -12.71 -11.67
C PHE A 110 -11.72 -11.52 -11.63
N LEU A 111 -11.16 -10.32 -11.46
CA LEU A 111 -11.93 -9.07 -11.49
C LEU A 111 -12.23 -8.68 -12.94
N GLN A 112 -13.51 -8.46 -13.22
CA GLN A 112 -13.99 -8.16 -14.56
C GLN A 112 -14.02 -6.65 -14.81
N ARG A 113 -13.84 -6.26 -16.06
CA ARG A 113 -14.01 -4.88 -16.53
C ARG A 113 -15.47 -4.52 -16.80
N PRO A 114 -15.82 -3.24 -16.97
CA PRO A 114 -17.11 -2.83 -17.50
C PRO A 114 -17.45 -3.56 -18.80
N GLY A 115 -18.68 -4.03 -18.92
CA GLY A 115 -19.15 -4.79 -20.08
C GLY A 115 -18.76 -6.27 -20.11
N SER A 116 -18.22 -6.79 -19.01
CA SER A 116 -17.77 -8.17 -18.78
C SER A 116 -16.43 -8.57 -19.42
N GLY A 117 -15.88 -9.67 -18.90
CA GLY A 117 -14.59 -10.22 -19.33
C GLY A 117 -13.38 -9.62 -18.60
N PRO A 118 -12.20 -10.20 -18.83
CA PRO A 118 -10.98 -9.81 -18.13
C PRO A 118 -10.49 -8.43 -18.56
N TRP A 119 -9.76 -7.76 -17.67
CA TRP A 119 -8.99 -6.59 -18.01
C TRP A 119 -7.81 -7.00 -18.93
N PRO A 120 -7.53 -6.22 -19.98
CA PRO A 120 -6.39 -6.52 -20.85
C PRO A 120 -5.06 -6.15 -20.15
N GLY A 121 -4.01 -6.93 -20.38
CA GLY A 121 -2.65 -6.51 -20.07
C GLY A 121 -2.15 -5.44 -21.06
N ARG A 122 -1.09 -4.72 -20.70
CA ARG A 122 -0.54 -3.62 -21.53
C ARG A 122 -0.25 -4.02 -22.98
N ALA A 123 0.26 -5.22 -23.18
CA ALA A 123 0.60 -5.72 -24.53
C ALA A 123 -0.63 -5.93 -25.43
N LYS A 124 -1.82 -6.09 -24.85
CA LYS A 124 -3.08 -6.38 -25.55
C LYS A 124 -4.08 -5.23 -25.50
N ALA A 125 -3.81 -4.21 -24.69
CA ALA A 125 -4.71 -3.07 -24.52
C ALA A 125 -4.70 -2.21 -25.78
N VAL A 126 -5.88 -1.99 -26.36
CA VAL A 126 -6.06 -1.03 -27.45
C VAL A 126 -5.98 0.40 -26.91
N GLU A 127 -5.71 1.37 -27.80
CA GLU A 127 -5.72 2.79 -27.42
C GLU A 127 -7.06 3.17 -26.78
N GLY A 128 -7.01 4.01 -25.74
CA GLY A 128 -8.19 4.42 -24.99
C GLY A 128 -8.74 3.40 -23.98
N THR A 129 -8.10 2.21 -23.84
CA THR A 129 -8.50 1.22 -22.84
C THR A 129 -7.60 1.27 -21.62
N PRO A 130 -8.14 1.45 -20.41
CA PRO A 130 -7.34 1.41 -19.18
C PRO A 130 -6.78 0.01 -18.92
N VAL A 131 -5.60 -0.03 -18.33
CA VAL A 131 -4.98 -1.22 -17.76
C VAL A 131 -4.80 -0.94 -16.28
N PRO A 132 -5.62 -1.52 -15.41
CA PRO A 132 -5.49 -1.28 -13.98
C PRO A 132 -4.14 -1.76 -13.45
N ASP A 133 -3.65 -1.05 -12.45
CA ASP A 133 -2.59 -1.43 -11.56
C ASP A 133 -3.19 -1.61 -10.17
N PRO A 134 -3.66 -2.82 -9.81
CA PRO A 134 -4.39 -3.02 -8.57
C PRO A 134 -3.46 -2.91 -7.37
N GLU A 135 -3.85 -2.12 -6.32
CA GLU A 135 -2.98 -1.90 -5.16
C GLU A 135 -3.61 -2.32 -3.83
N SER A 136 -4.85 -1.92 -3.55
CA SER A 136 -5.49 -2.32 -2.30
C SER A 136 -6.93 -2.79 -2.50
N LEU A 137 -7.41 -3.65 -1.59
CA LEU A 137 -8.80 -4.10 -1.60
C LEU A 137 -9.41 -4.08 -0.20
N ARG A 138 -10.76 -3.90 -0.16
CA ARG A 138 -11.55 -4.03 1.08
C ARG A 138 -12.86 -4.73 0.80
N LEU A 139 -13.20 -5.71 1.61
CA LEU A 139 -14.51 -6.33 1.67
C LEU A 139 -15.48 -5.38 2.37
N ARG A 140 -16.65 -5.15 1.79
CA ARG A 140 -17.76 -4.42 2.41
C ARG A 140 -18.70 -5.40 3.09
N PRO A 141 -18.66 -5.59 4.43
CA PRO A 141 -19.45 -6.62 5.11
C PRO A 141 -20.97 -6.46 4.90
N ALA A 142 -21.44 -5.20 4.80
CA ALA A 142 -22.87 -4.92 4.65
C ALA A 142 -23.46 -5.34 3.29
N THR A 143 -22.67 -5.38 2.24
CA THR A 143 -23.12 -5.69 0.87
C THR A 143 -22.49 -6.97 0.32
N GLY A 144 -21.42 -7.48 0.93
CA GLY A 144 -20.63 -8.58 0.43
C GLY A 144 -19.84 -8.24 -0.85
N THR A 145 -19.73 -6.94 -1.18
CA THR A 145 -18.98 -6.46 -2.36
C THR A 145 -17.54 -6.14 -1.99
N ILE A 146 -16.67 -6.01 -2.98
CA ILE A 146 -15.26 -5.71 -2.84
C ILE A 146 -14.99 -4.35 -3.47
N LEU A 147 -14.38 -3.45 -2.70
CA LEU A 147 -13.73 -2.25 -3.23
C LEU A 147 -12.28 -2.59 -3.54
N TRP A 148 -11.75 -2.04 -4.62
CA TRP A 148 -10.33 -2.14 -4.93
C TRP A 148 -9.84 -0.89 -5.64
N SER A 149 -8.63 -0.44 -5.28
CA SER A 149 -7.96 0.70 -5.89
C SER A 149 -7.10 0.27 -7.06
N SER A 150 -6.84 1.20 -7.93
CA SER A 150 -5.85 1.11 -9.00
C SER A 150 -5.02 2.37 -9.01
N GLU A 151 -3.71 2.22 -9.13
CA GLU A 151 -2.78 3.34 -9.36
C GLU A 151 -2.99 4.04 -10.69
N GLY A 152 -3.64 3.36 -11.62
CA GLY A 152 -3.85 3.81 -12.98
C GLY A 152 -2.68 3.46 -13.92
N ASP A 153 -2.62 4.17 -15.03
CA ASP A 153 -1.57 4.06 -16.05
C ASP A 153 -1.34 5.46 -16.62
N VAL A 154 -0.77 6.33 -15.78
CA VAL A 154 -0.61 7.77 -16.08
C VAL A 154 0.18 7.99 -17.35
N ALA A 155 1.17 7.12 -17.61
CA ALA A 155 1.95 7.17 -18.85
C ALA A 155 1.09 6.98 -20.11
N ARG A 156 -0.06 6.27 -20.00
CA ARG A 156 -1.04 6.07 -21.08
C ARG A 156 -2.25 7.00 -20.98
N GLY A 157 -2.26 7.94 -20.02
CA GLY A 157 -3.34 8.93 -19.86
C GLY A 157 -4.47 8.49 -18.92
N PHE A 158 -4.29 7.43 -18.15
CA PHE A 158 -5.29 6.95 -17.18
C PHE A 158 -4.82 7.24 -15.75
N GLY A 159 -5.57 8.07 -15.04
CA GLY A 159 -5.33 8.37 -13.62
C GLY A 159 -5.73 7.20 -12.71
N PRO A 160 -5.46 7.32 -11.41
CA PRO A 160 -5.90 6.38 -10.40
C PRO A 160 -7.43 6.20 -10.38
N ALA A 161 -7.88 5.03 -9.93
CA ALA A 161 -9.30 4.68 -9.91
C ALA A 161 -9.69 3.91 -8.64
N LEU A 162 -10.98 3.96 -8.31
CA LEU A 162 -11.61 3.10 -7.30
C LEU A 162 -12.76 2.34 -7.96
N TYR A 163 -12.76 1.04 -7.81
CA TYR A 163 -13.74 0.14 -8.37
C TYR A 163 -14.53 -0.59 -7.28
N GLU A 164 -15.75 -0.99 -7.60
CA GLU A 164 -16.54 -1.93 -6.80
C GLU A 164 -16.91 -3.13 -7.66
N SER A 165 -16.71 -4.32 -7.10
CA SER A 165 -17.03 -5.60 -7.73
C SER A 165 -17.81 -6.49 -6.77
N THR A 166 -18.55 -7.45 -7.29
CA THR A 166 -19.09 -8.54 -6.47
C THR A 166 -17.95 -9.44 -5.98
N ARG A 167 -18.22 -10.27 -4.96
CA ARG A 167 -17.23 -11.21 -4.43
C ARG A 167 -16.74 -12.25 -5.47
N ASP A 168 -17.55 -12.54 -6.48
CA ASP A 168 -17.19 -13.40 -7.62
C ASP A 168 -16.50 -12.63 -8.77
N GLY A 169 -16.15 -11.37 -8.56
CA GLY A 169 -15.33 -10.56 -9.46
C GLY A 169 -16.09 -9.79 -10.54
N ARG A 170 -17.43 -9.87 -10.60
CA ARG A 170 -18.20 -9.10 -11.59
C ARG A 170 -18.15 -7.61 -11.27
N PHE A 171 -17.83 -6.79 -12.27
CA PHE A 171 -17.82 -5.33 -12.17
C PHE A 171 -19.20 -4.80 -11.79
N LEU A 172 -19.24 -3.85 -10.84
CA LEU A 172 -20.45 -3.13 -10.44
C LEU A 172 -20.39 -1.66 -10.84
N ARG A 173 -19.32 -0.97 -10.45
CA ARG A 173 -19.13 0.45 -10.76
C ARG A 173 -17.67 0.90 -10.61
N GLU A 174 -17.39 2.04 -11.20
CA GLU A 174 -16.25 2.89 -10.94
C GLU A 174 -16.72 4.16 -10.22
N PHE A 175 -15.97 4.61 -9.22
CA PHE A 175 -16.30 5.80 -8.45
C PHE A 175 -15.80 7.05 -9.17
N THR A 176 -16.59 8.14 -9.07
CA THR A 176 -16.15 9.42 -9.60
C THR A 176 -15.19 10.11 -8.63
N LEU A 177 -13.95 10.23 -9.03
CA LEU A 177 -12.89 10.86 -8.24
C LEU A 177 -12.78 12.37 -8.56
N PRO A 178 -12.24 13.18 -7.63
CA PRO A 178 -11.89 14.57 -7.87
C PRO A 178 -11.00 14.74 -9.10
N SER A 179 -11.19 15.84 -9.83
CA SER A 179 -10.54 16.09 -11.12
C SER A 179 -9.02 16.18 -11.05
N MET A 180 -8.47 16.50 -9.88
CA MET A 180 -7.02 16.53 -9.64
C MET A 180 -6.31 15.19 -9.82
N PHE A 181 -7.06 14.07 -9.76
CA PHE A 181 -6.51 12.74 -10.00
C PHE A 181 -6.52 12.30 -11.47
N LYS A 182 -6.99 13.15 -12.38
CA LYS A 182 -6.88 12.85 -13.81
C LYS A 182 -5.43 12.95 -14.25
N ALA A 183 -5.02 12.02 -15.11
CA ALA A 183 -3.71 12.12 -15.76
C ALA A 183 -3.63 13.38 -16.62
N ASP A 184 -2.58 14.17 -16.43
CA ASP A 184 -2.29 15.34 -17.26
C ASP A 184 -1.33 14.96 -18.40
N PRO A 185 -1.76 15.07 -19.68
CA PRO A 185 -0.88 14.78 -20.82
C PRO A 185 0.41 15.62 -20.84
N SER A 186 0.35 16.84 -20.26
CA SER A 186 1.54 17.70 -20.14
C SER A 186 2.49 17.30 -19.01
N ARG A 187 2.07 16.41 -18.12
CA ARG A 187 2.81 15.93 -16.93
C ARG A 187 3.30 17.08 -16.02
N ARG A 188 2.54 18.15 -15.94
CA ARG A 188 2.83 19.28 -15.06
C ARG A 188 1.94 19.32 -13.82
N ARG A 189 0.87 18.52 -13.82
CA ARG A 189 -0.11 18.40 -12.74
C ARG A 189 -0.59 16.94 -12.62
N GLY A 190 -1.32 16.68 -11.54
CA GLY A 190 -1.96 15.40 -11.30
C GLY A 190 -1.04 14.34 -10.72
N PRO A 191 -1.48 13.07 -10.76
CA PRO A 191 -0.71 11.96 -10.22
C PRO A 191 0.58 11.72 -11.01
N ARG A 192 1.59 11.26 -10.31
CA ARG A 192 2.82 10.75 -10.90
C ARG A 192 2.61 9.33 -11.37
N ASP A 193 3.27 8.94 -12.44
CA ASP A 193 3.24 7.54 -12.92
C ASP A 193 3.84 6.61 -11.85
N ASN A 194 3.11 5.58 -11.46
CA ASN A 194 3.50 4.61 -10.43
C ASN A 194 3.78 5.22 -9.04
N LEU A 195 3.00 6.24 -8.65
CA LEU A 195 2.99 6.88 -7.33
C LEU A 195 1.55 7.40 -7.04
N GLY A 196 0.56 6.60 -7.40
CA GLY A 196 -0.86 6.92 -7.33
C GLY A 196 -1.54 6.46 -6.04
N PHE A 197 -2.70 5.79 -6.17
CA PHE A 197 -3.39 5.22 -5.01
C PHE A 197 -2.79 3.87 -4.64
N GLU A 198 -2.20 3.82 -3.46
CA GLU A 198 -1.72 2.59 -2.84
C GLU A 198 -2.72 2.11 -1.78
N GLY A 199 -3.01 2.96 -0.80
CA GLY A 199 -3.78 2.57 0.37
C GLY A 199 -5.30 2.75 0.22
N LEU A 200 -6.06 1.80 0.79
CA LEU A 200 -7.51 1.84 0.88
C LEU A 200 -7.98 1.39 2.27
N ALA A 201 -8.80 2.17 2.95
CA ALA A 201 -9.39 1.80 4.23
C ALA A 201 -10.89 2.05 4.27
N LEU A 202 -11.67 1.16 4.89
CA LEU A 202 -13.07 1.41 5.23
C LEU A 202 -13.17 2.05 6.61
N THR A 203 -14.10 3.02 6.75
CA THR A 203 -14.50 3.47 8.09
C THR A 203 -15.21 2.35 8.84
N PRO A 204 -15.13 2.30 10.18
CA PRO A 204 -15.73 1.21 10.97
C PRO A 204 -17.24 1.03 10.76
N ASP A 205 -17.94 2.11 10.41
CA ASP A 205 -19.38 2.07 10.07
C ASP A 205 -19.67 1.58 8.65
N GLY A 206 -18.61 1.34 7.84
CA GLY A 206 -18.72 0.88 6.46
C GLY A 206 -19.35 1.86 5.47
N ARG A 207 -19.53 3.13 5.87
CA ARG A 207 -20.18 4.15 5.03
C ARG A 207 -19.25 4.90 4.12
N HIS A 208 -17.97 4.99 4.50
CA HIS A 208 -16.94 5.71 3.73
C HIS A 208 -15.73 4.82 3.49
N ALA A 209 -15.00 5.16 2.42
CA ALA A 209 -13.67 4.64 2.15
C ALA A 209 -12.67 5.80 2.13
N TRP A 210 -11.47 5.56 2.64
CA TRP A 210 -10.32 6.43 2.47
C TRP A 210 -9.39 5.86 1.40
N LEU A 211 -9.04 6.70 0.42
CA LEU A 211 -8.02 6.43 -0.60
C LEU A 211 -6.78 7.24 -0.27
N ALA A 212 -5.63 6.60 -0.16
CA ALA A 212 -4.36 7.23 0.14
C ALA A 212 -3.44 7.23 -1.10
N MET A 213 -2.95 8.42 -1.47
CA MET A 213 -1.87 8.54 -2.47
C MET A 213 -0.55 8.06 -1.87
N GLU A 214 0.26 7.36 -2.66
CA GLU A 214 1.63 6.99 -2.27
C GLU A 214 2.49 8.23 -2.07
N ASN A 215 2.45 9.15 -3.03
CA ASN A 215 3.19 10.39 -3.01
C ASN A 215 2.33 11.59 -3.42
N ALA A 216 2.87 12.79 -3.22
CA ALA A 216 2.20 14.05 -3.55
C ALA A 216 1.88 14.16 -5.04
N LEU A 217 0.77 14.82 -5.40
CA LEU A 217 0.54 15.26 -6.77
C LEU A 217 1.69 16.17 -7.22
N ILE A 218 1.89 16.27 -8.53
CA ILE A 218 3.01 17.07 -9.10
C ILE A 218 2.94 18.51 -8.60
N GLU A 219 1.76 19.11 -8.58
CA GLU A 219 1.53 20.48 -8.14
C GLU A 219 1.57 20.70 -6.63
N ASP A 220 1.44 19.62 -5.84
CA ASP A 220 1.43 19.71 -4.38
C ASP A 220 2.83 19.65 -3.76
N GLY A 221 3.83 19.14 -4.48
CA GLY A 221 5.19 19.12 -3.97
C GLY A 221 6.06 17.99 -4.49
N PRO A 222 7.31 17.90 -4.05
CA PRO A 222 8.26 16.87 -4.47
C PRO A 222 7.95 15.52 -3.83
N VAL A 223 8.52 14.44 -4.38
CA VAL A 223 8.65 13.16 -3.68
C VAL A 223 9.69 13.28 -2.55
N PRO A 224 9.67 12.39 -1.53
CA PRO A 224 10.69 12.33 -0.50
C PRO A 224 12.11 12.21 -1.07
N THR A 225 13.07 12.81 -0.39
CA THR A 225 14.49 12.66 -0.68
C THR A 225 15.23 12.16 0.57
N LEU A 226 16.53 11.94 0.46
CA LEU A 226 17.37 11.58 1.62
C LEU A 226 17.48 12.72 2.65
N GLU A 227 17.27 13.96 2.21
CA GLU A 227 17.49 15.19 2.98
C GLU A 227 16.18 15.85 3.43
N ALA A 228 15.04 15.50 2.79
CA ALA A 228 13.79 16.19 3.06
C ALA A 228 12.56 15.23 2.93
N PRO A 229 11.51 15.45 3.75
CA PRO A 229 10.23 14.78 3.59
C PRO A 229 9.60 15.11 2.24
N GLY A 230 8.61 14.31 1.84
CA GLY A 230 7.83 14.56 0.64
C GLY A 230 6.88 15.76 0.76
N GLY A 231 6.29 16.15 -0.35
CA GLY A 231 5.12 17.00 -0.39
C GLY A 231 3.88 16.30 0.18
N PRO A 232 2.76 17.04 0.38
CA PRO A 232 1.54 16.50 0.97
C PRO A 232 0.85 15.49 0.05
N CYS A 233 0.80 14.22 0.48
CA CYS A 233 -0.04 13.19 -0.11
C CYS A 233 -1.50 13.45 0.24
N ARG A 234 -2.40 13.34 -0.73
CA ARG A 234 -3.83 13.52 -0.50
C ARG A 234 -4.48 12.20 -0.09
N PHE A 235 -5.12 12.17 1.08
CA PHE A 235 -5.99 11.08 1.52
C PHE A 235 -7.42 11.52 1.35
N THR A 236 -8.18 10.83 0.51
CA THR A 236 -9.52 11.25 0.07
C THR A 236 -10.58 10.31 0.63
N GLN A 237 -11.54 10.86 1.35
CA GLN A 237 -12.71 10.15 1.84
C GLN A 237 -13.81 10.15 0.79
N ILE A 238 -14.32 8.96 0.47
CA ILE A 238 -15.42 8.73 -0.46
C ILE A 238 -16.63 8.25 0.31
N ASP A 239 -17.76 8.93 0.19
CA ASP A 239 -19.06 8.39 0.63
C ASP A 239 -19.51 7.29 -0.32
N LEU A 240 -19.67 6.09 0.20
CA LEU A 240 -19.93 4.90 -0.62
C LEU A 240 -21.37 4.83 -1.15
N ALA A 241 -22.29 5.60 -0.58
CA ALA A 241 -23.66 5.66 -1.07
C ALA A 241 -23.78 6.59 -2.27
N SER A 242 -23.28 7.82 -2.17
CA SER A 242 -23.29 8.80 -3.25
C SER A 242 -22.20 8.58 -4.29
N GLY A 243 -21.12 7.86 -3.94
CA GLY A 243 -19.95 7.66 -4.78
C GLY A 243 -19.07 8.91 -4.94
N ARG A 244 -19.19 9.90 -4.06
CA ARG A 244 -18.49 11.18 -4.16
C ARG A 244 -17.49 11.38 -3.03
N ALA A 245 -16.42 12.13 -3.31
CA ALA A 245 -15.52 12.61 -2.29
C ALA A 245 -16.26 13.60 -1.37
N THR A 246 -16.09 13.40 -0.06
CA THR A 246 -16.73 14.21 1.00
C THR A 246 -15.72 14.97 1.84
N ARG A 247 -14.47 14.53 1.85
CA ARG A 247 -13.38 15.13 2.60
C ARG A 247 -12.05 14.72 1.99
N GLN A 248 -11.04 15.57 2.15
CA GLN A 248 -9.67 15.24 1.79
C GLN A 248 -8.72 15.84 2.82
N ILE A 249 -7.71 15.09 3.23
CA ILE A 249 -6.67 15.56 4.16
C ILE A 249 -5.30 15.40 3.53
N ALA A 250 -4.32 16.15 4.07
CA ALA A 250 -2.93 16.05 3.69
C ALA A 250 -2.14 15.17 4.68
N TYR A 251 -1.27 14.32 4.17
CA TYR A 251 -0.29 13.53 4.91
C TYR A 251 1.11 13.82 4.36
N ILE A 252 2.11 13.98 5.23
CA ILE A 252 3.50 14.23 4.81
C ILE A 252 4.31 12.96 5.02
N PRO A 253 4.73 12.24 3.96
CA PRO A 253 5.64 11.10 4.11
C PRO A 253 7.02 11.58 4.55
N ASP A 254 7.70 10.77 5.39
CA ASP A 254 9.03 11.10 5.89
C ASP A 254 10.06 11.14 4.75
N ALA A 255 11.22 11.73 5.04
CA ALA A 255 12.38 11.59 4.18
C ALA A 255 12.82 10.12 4.08
N ILE A 256 13.53 9.79 3.02
CA ILE A 256 14.07 8.44 2.80
C ILE A 256 15.01 8.09 3.96
N PRO A 257 14.74 6.99 4.71
CA PRO A 257 15.44 6.74 5.97
C PRO A 257 16.88 6.26 5.81
N GLN A 258 17.23 5.67 4.68
CA GLN A 258 18.52 5.04 4.47
C GLN A 258 19.12 5.39 3.11
N ARG A 259 20.42 5.66 3.09
CA ARG A 259 21.14 5.93 1.84
C ARG A 259 21.46 4.64 1.10
N PRO A 260 21.38 4.63 -0.25
CA PRO A 260 21.90 3.52 -1.05
C PRO A 260 23.39 3.26 -0.74
N THR A 261 23.78 2.00 -0.78
CA THR A 261 25.20 1.63 -0.64
C THR A 261 26.02 2.01 -1.89
N VAL A 262 25.34 2.21 -3.02
CA VAL A 262 25.97 2.65 -4.27
C VAL A 262 25.72 4.15 -4.43
N PRO A 263 26.73 4.98 -4.61
CA PRO A 263 26.57 6.42 -4.85
C PRO A 263 25.63 6.68 -6.05
N GLY A 264 24.62 7.52 -5.87
CA GLY A 264 23.59 7.80 -6.88
C GLY A 264 22.64 6.63 -7.15
N GLY A 265 22.67 5.58 -6.33
CA GLY A 265 21.71 4.47 -6.40
C GLY A 265 20.28 4.94 -6.11
N PHE A 266 19.32 4.20 -6.63
CA PHE A 266 17.90 4.47 -6.41
C PHE A 266 17.51 4.32 -4.94
N ALA A 267 16.71 5.26 -4.45
CA ALA A 267 16.03 5.16 -3.17
C ALA A 267 14.70 5.93 -3.23
N ASP A 268 13.74 5.48 -2.46
CA ASP A 268 12.42 6.09 -2.35
C ASP A 268 11.81 5.91 -0.95
N ASN A 269 10.70 6.59 -0.72
CA ASN A 269 9.78 6.39 0.39
C ASN A 269 8.38 6.84 -0.05
N GLY A 270 7.35 6.16 0.42
CA GLY A 270 5.96 6.51 0.15
C GLY A 270 5.00 5.77 1.07
N VAL A 271 3.74 6.17 1.02
CA VAL A 271 2.65 5.46 1.70
C VAL A 271 2.31 4.23 0.89
N SER A 272 2.33 3.04 1.50
CA SER A 272 1.97 1.81 0.82
C SER A 272 0.61 1.26 1.26
N GLU A 273 0.12 1.57 2.46
CA GLU A 273 -1.22 1.14 2.88
C GLU A 273 -1.76 1.99 4.04
N VAL A 274 -3.09 2.02 4.18
CA VAL A 274 -3.78 2.66 5.31
C VAL A 274 -4.85 1.74 5.90
N LEU A 275 -5.09 1.85 7.22
CA LEU A 275 -6.09 1.04 7.91
C LEU A 275 -6.73 1.82 9.07
N MET A 276 -8.06 1.91 9.10
CA MET A 276 -8.74 2.59 10.20
C MET A 276 -8.63 1.79 11.50
N ILE A 277 -8.21 2.46 12.58
CA ILE A 277 -8.26 1.92 13.96
C ILE A 277 -9.66 2.10 14.53
N ASP A 278 -10.23 3.30 14.37
CA ASP A 278 -11.57 3.70 14.76
C ASP A 278 -12.10 4.81 13.82
N ALA A 279 -13.07 5.60 14.24
CA ALA A 279 -13.69 6.63 13.40
C ALA A 279 -12.73 7.74 12.95
N HIS A 280 -11.65 7.97 13.69
CA HIS A 280 -10.72 9.09 13.46
C HIS A 280 -9.26 8.66 13.37
N ARG A 281 -8.87 7.62 14.09
CA ARG A 281 -7.49 7.12 14.06
C ARG A 281 -7.27 6.18 12.91
N MET A 282 -6.15 6.38 12.20
CA MET A 282 -5.75 5.59 11.04
C MET A 282 -4.28 5.19 11.19
N LEU A 283 -3.99 3.94 10.86
CA LEU A 283 -2.62 3.46 10.62
C LEU A 283 -2.22 3.82 9.20
N VAL A 284 -0.97 4.25 9.05
CA VAL A 284 -0.35 4.56 7.76
C VAL A 284 0.97 3.81 7.69
N LEU A 285 1.13 2.94 6.71
CA LEU A 285 2.37 2.23 6.45
C LEU A 285 3.20 3.04 5.44
N GLU A 286 4.39 3.47 5.85
CA GLU A 286 5.41 4.00 4.94
C GLU A 286 6.40 2.88 4.60
N ARG A 287 6.64 2.68 3.32
CA ARG A 287 7.61 1.75 2.79
C ARG A 287 8.66 2.53 2.01
N ALA A 288 9.91 2.36 2.40
CA ALA A 288 11.07 2.89 1.72
C ALA A 288 11.93 1.75 1.15
N TYR A 289 12.61 2.03 0.06
CA TYR A 289 13.62 1.14 -0.51
C TYR A 289 14.90 1.93 -0.82
N ALA A 290 16.05 1.29 -0.59
CA ALA A 290 17.34 1.83 -1.02
C ALA A 290 18.22 0.72 -1.62
N VAL A 291 18.83 0.98 -2.76
CA VAL A 291 19.71 0.02 -3.46
C VAL A 291 20.86 -0.40 -2.57
N GLY A 292 21.03 -1.72 -2.42
CA GLY A 292 22.06 -2.34 -1.60
C GLY A 292 21.75 -2.36 -0.10
N VAL A 293 20.64 -1.77 0.34
CA VAL A 293 20.14 -1.79 1.72
C VAL A 293 18.89 -2.69 1.83
N GLY A 294 17.94 -2.51 0.91
CA GLY A 294 16.63 -3.19 0.94
C GLY A 294 15.52 -2.28 1.43
N ASN A 295 14.44 -2.91 1.95
CA ASN A 295 13.26 -2.22 2.41
C ASN A 295 13.36 -1.76 3.87
N SER A 296 12.74 -0.61 4.16
CA SER A 296 12.48 -0.09 5.50
C SER A 296 10.98 0.16 5.64
N LEU A 297 10.40 -0.29 6.74
CA LEU A 297 8.95 -0.22 6.98
C LEU A 297 8.69 0.51 8.28
N ARG A 298 7.87 1.56 8.24
CA ARG A 298 7.47 2.33 9.40
C ARG A 298 5.97 2.47 9.44
N LEU A 299 5.37 2.10 10.56
CA LEU A 299 3.95 2.27 10.80
C LEU A 299 3.71 3.50 11.65
N TYR A 300 2.87 4.39 11.15
CA TYR A 300 2.43 5.59 11.85
C TYR A 300 0.97 5.50 12.24
N GLU A 301 0.60 6.19 13.31
CA GLU A 301 -0.78 6.51 13.65
C GLU A 301 -1.02 7.98 13.34
N ILE A 302 -2.15 8.29 12.70
CA ILE A 302 -2.65 9.65 12.50
C ILE A 302 -4.05 9.79 13.10
N ASP A 303 -4.40 11.01 13.50
CA ASP A 303 -5.78 11.40 13.77
C ASP A 303 -6.29 12.27 12.62
N THR A 304 -7.19 11.71 11.81
CA THR A 304 -7.75 12.38 10.65
C THR A 304 -8.51 13.67 11.02
N SER A 305 -9.04 13.77 12.24
CA SER A 305 -9.78 14.95 12.71
C SER A 305 -8.89 16.18 12.92
N THR A 306 -7.58 15.97 13.12
CA THR A 306 -6.61 17.06 13.34
C THR A 306 -6.23 17.81 12.06
N ALA A 307 -6.40 17.20 10.89
CA ALA A 307 -6.08 17.78 9.60
C ALA A 307 -7.18 18.71 9.10
N SER A 308 -6.80 19.73 8.36
CA SER A 308 -7.77 20.54 7.63
C SER A 308 -8.34 19.80 6.42
N ASP A 309 -9.60 20.08 6.05
CA ASP A 309 -10.16 19.59 4.80
C ASP A 309 -9.56 20.39 3.63
N VAL A 310 -8.98 19.65 2.68
CA VAL A 310 -8.30 20.23 1.51
C VAL A 310 -9.00 19.91 0.19
N LEU A 311 -10.21 19.32 0.23
CA LEU A 311 -10.91 18.85 -0.96
C LEU A 311 -11.15 19.97 -1.99
N ALA A 312 -11.35 21.22 -1.52
CA ALA A 312 -11.62 22.36 -2.38
C ALA A 312 -10.36 23.01 -2.98
N PHE A 313 -9.15 22.57 -2.60
CA PHE A 313 -7.91 23.18 -3.06
C PHE A 313 -7.32 22.48 -4.26
N ASP A 314 -7.15 23.16 -5.36
CA ASP A 314 -6.49 22.63 -6.57
C ASP A 314 -5.00 22.34 -6.35
N THR A 315 -4.35 23.11 -5.48
CA THR A 315 -2.92 22.97 -5.15
C THR A 315 -2.72 23.19 -3.67
N LEU A 316 -1.93 22.33 -3.02
CA LEU A 316 -1.56 22.46 -1.63
C LEU A 316 -0.26 23.23 -1.49
N THR A 317 -0.26 24.19 -0.57
CA THR A 317 0.92 24.98 -0.19
C THR A 317 1.08 24.96 1.33
N PRO A 318 2.27 25.20 1.87
CA PRO A 318 2.48 25.20 3.34
C PRO A 318 1.54 26.15 4.10
N SER A 319 0.97 27.17 3.43
CA SER A 319 0.12 28.20 4.07
C SER A 319 -1.37 27.91 4.00
N ASN A 320 -1.84 26.99 3.15
CA ASN A 320 -3.28 26.80 2.92
C ASN A 320 -3.84 25.52 3.56
N HIS A 321 -3.01 24.71 4.21
CA HIS A 321 -3.48 23.50 4.89
C HIS A 321 -2.70 23.19 6.16
N ARG A 322 -3.28 22.35 7.00
CA ARG A 322 -2.65 21.70 8.12
C ARG A 322 -2.69 20.19 7.88
N PRO A 323 -1.55 19.52 7.72
CA PRO A 323 -1.51 18.08 7.53
C PRO A 323 -1.94 17.33 8.79
N ALA A 324 -2.30 16.05 8.66
CA ALA A 324 -2.55 15.19 9.80
C ALA A 324 -1.30 15.04 10.67
N ASN A 325 -1.47 15.18 11.98
CA ASN A 325 -0.41 14.88 12.93
C ASN A 325 -0.15 13.37 12.94
N LYS A 326 1.12 12.97 12.78
CA LYS A 326 1.51 11.56 12.81
C LYS A 326 2.43 11.25 13.99
N THR A 327 2.28 10.05 14.54
CA THR A 327 3.14 9.48 15.59
C THR A 327 3.62 8.10 15.17
N LEU A 328 4.90 7.81 15.39
CA LEU A 328 5.47 6.50 15.05
C LEU A 328 4.92 5.43 16.01
N VAL A 329 4.30 4.39 15.43
CA VAL A 329 3.84 3.19 16.15
C VAL A 329 4.98 2.17 16.25
N ALA A 330 5.61 1.86 15.11
CA ALA A 330 6.69 0.88 15.04
C ALA A 330 7.61 1.12 13.84
N ASP A 331 8.89 0.87 14.05
CA ASP A 331 9.84 0.54 12.98
C ASP A 331 9.92 -0.99 12.92
N PHE A 332 9.59 -1.57 11.78
CA PHE A 332 9.49 -3.03 11.64
C PHE A 332 10.85 -3.73 11.79
N ALA A 333 11.96 -3.03 11.62
CA ALA A 333 13.28 -3.55 11.93
C ALA A 333 13.43 -3.98 13.41
N THR A 334 12.58 -3.45 14.29
CA THR A 334 12.58 -3.77 15.73
C THR A 334 11.61 -4.88 16.13
N LEU A 335 10.78 -5.38 15.23
CA LEU A 335 9.73 -6.36 15.53
C LEU A 335 10.20 -7.81 15.49
N GLY A 336 11.43 -8.08 15.01
CA GLY A 336 11.98 -9.44 14.96
C GLY A 336 11.56 -10.25 13.74
N LEU A 337 11.06 -9.61 12.68
CA LEU A 337 10.85 -10.25 11.39
C LEU A 337 12.17 -10.75 10.82
N SER A 338 12.15 -11.93 10.21
CA SER A 338 13.35 -12.56 9.64
C SER A 338 13.93 -11.80 8.45
N ARG A 339 13.08 -11.03 7.75
CA ARG A 339 13.43 -10.15 6.64
C ARG A 339 12.37 -9.05 6.52
N LEU A 340 12.78 -7.86 6.14
CA LEU A 340 11.88 -6.81 5.64
C LEU A 340 11.87 -6.90 4.11
N ASP A 341 10.68 -7.03 3.54
CA ASP A 341 10.51 -6.98 2.09
C ASP A 341 9.45 -5.92 1.73
N ASN A 342 9.01 -5.88 0.51
CA ASN A 342 8.11 -4.92 -0.07
C ASN A 342 6.69 -5.03 0.51
N SER A 343 6.48 -4.65 1.79
CA SER A 343 5.16 -4.74 2.44
C SER A 343 4.23 -3.65 1.94
N GLU A 344 3.09 -4.07 1.38
CA GLU A 344 2.14 -3.18 0.73
C GLU A 344 0.71 -3.32 1.26
N GLY A 345 0.33 -4.49 1.78
CA GLY A 345 -1.02 -4.68 2.29
C GLY A 345 -1.06 -4.88 3.80
N MET A 346 -2.10 -4.35 4.46
CA MET A 346 -2.40 -4.65 5.86
C MET A 346 -3.91 -4.69 6.13
N CYS A 347 -4.32 -5.58 7.05
CA CYS A 347 -5.71 -5.69 7.47
C CYS A 347 -5.84 -6.08 8.94
N TRP A 348 -7.05 -5.93 9.48
CA TRP A 348 -7.40 -6.57 10.74
C TRP A 348 -7.69 -8.05 10.51
N GLY A 349 -6.96 -8.92 11.17
CA GLY A 349 -7.25 -10.36 11.21
C GLY A 349 -8.24 -10.73 12.32
N PRO A 350 -8.44 -12.04 12.57
CA PRO A 350 -9.29 -12.50 13.66
C PRO A 350 -8.78 -12.00 15.01
N PRO A 351 -9.70 -11.69 15.97
CA PRO A 351 -9.30 -11.27 17.29
C PRO A 351 -8.57 -12.39 18.04
N LEU A 352 -7.63 -12.01 18.89
CA LEU A 352 -6.92 -12.94 19.76
C LEU A 352 -7.82 -13.40 20.93
N ALA A 353 -7.46 -14.52 21.56
CA ALA A 353 -8.17 -15.04 22.73
C ALA A 353 -8.24 -14.05 23.91
N ASN A 354 -7.30 -13.11 24.00
CA ASN A 354 -7.30 -12.04 25.00
C ASN A 354 -8.15 -10.81 24.59
N GLY A 355 -8.88 -10.89 23.48
CA GLY A 355 -9.73 -9.82 22.94
C GLY A 355 -9.00 -8.73 22.17
N ARG A 356 -7.66 -8.78 22.06
CA ARG A 356 -6.90 -7.82 21.25
C ARG A 356 -7.01 -8.13 19.76
N ARG A 357 -6.80 -7.11 18.95
CA ARG A 357 -6.81 -7.25 17.49
C ARG A 357 -5.50 -7.82 16.98
N THR A 358 -5.60 -8.58 15.89
CA THR A 358 -4.46 -8.98 15.09
C THR A 358 -4.33 -8.04 13.92
N LEU A 359 -3.16 -7.44 13.73
CA LEU A 359 -2.78 -6.76 12.49
C LEU A 359 -2.03 -7.77 11.61
N VAL A 360 -2.50 -7.96 10.38
CA VAL A 360 -1.82 -8.80 9.38
C VAL A 360 -1.25 -7.89 8.32
N VAL A 361 0.01 -8.14 7.96
CA VAL A 361 0.74 -7.42 6.92
C VAL A 361 1.23 -8.42 5.88
N VAL A 362 1.13 -8.07 4.60
CA VAL A 362 1.64 -8.89 3.49
C VAL A 362 2.66 -8.13 2.68
N SER A 363 3.70 -8.83 2.20
CA SER A 363 4.72 -8.28 1.30
C SER A 363 4.52 -8.76 -0.12
N ASP A 364 4.64 -7.84 -1.05
CA ASP A 364 4.71 -8.10 -2.48
C ASP A 364 6.08 -8.66 -2.89
N ASP A 365 6.09 -9.76 -3.62
CA ASP A 365 7.31 -10.36 -4.20
C ASP A 365 7.65 -9.81 -5.60
N ASN A 366 6.87 -8.86 -6.13
CA ASN A 366 7.03 -8.29 -7.47
C ASN A 366 7.23 -9.36 -8.57
N PHE A 367 6.73 -10.58 -8.36
CA PHE A 367 7.00 -11.76 -9.19
C PHE A 367 8.52 -12.02 -9.39
N ASN A 368 9.35 -11.54 -8.49
CA ASN A 368 10.80 -11.64 -8.50
C ASN A 368 11.28 -12.73 -7.52
N PRO A 369 12.02 -13.75 -7.97
CA PRO A 369 12.45 -14.85 -7.12
C PRO A 369 13.41 -14.45 -5.99
N LEU A 370 13.92 -13.22 -6.00
CA LEU A 370 14.76 -12.67 -4.92
C LEU A 370 13.97 -11.96 -3.83
N GLN A 371 12.69 -11.69 -4.06
CA GLN A 371 11.75 -11.15 -3.09
C GLN A 371 10.84 -12.26 -2.55
N ILE A 372 10.07 -11.96 -1.52
CA ILE A 372 9.25 -12.96 -0.83
C ILE A 372 7.82 -12.47 -0.65
N THR A 373 6.87 -13.34 -0.89
CA THR A 373 5.51 -13.20 -0.36
C THR A 373 5.52 -13.60 1.11
N GLN A 374 5.57 -12.59 2.00
CA GLN A 374 5.64 -12.77 3.44
C GLN A 374 4.34 -12.31 4.10
N PHE A 375 3.87 -13.06 5.08
CA PHE A 375 2.75 -12.71 5.94
C PHE A 375 3.27 -12.55 7.37
N ALA A 376 2.97 -11.41 7.99
CA ALA A 376 3.28 -11.15 9.38
C ALA A 376 1.99 -10.92 10.18
N ALA A 377 1.75 -11.73 11.21
CA ALA A 377 0.67 -11.53 12.17
C ALA A 377 1.23 -10.84 13.41
N LEU A 378 0.63 -9.71 13.79
CA LEU A 378 1.09 -8.85 14.86
C LEU A 378 -0.06 -8.63 15.86
N GLU A 379 0.20 -8.78 17.16
CA GLU A 379 -0.73 -8.33 18.18
C GLU A 379 -0.73 -6.80 18.23
N PHE A 380 -1.90 -6.22 18.08
CA PHE A 380 -2.12 -4.78 18.22
C PHE A 380 -2.54 -4.46 19.66
N ILE A 381 -1.68 -3.76 20.38
CA ILE A 381 -1.85 -3.40 21.78
C ILE A 381 -2.19 -1.91 21.81
N ASP A 382 -3.50 -1.62 21.84
CA ASP A 382 -4.00 -0.23 21.92
C ASP A 382 -3.84 0.34 23.33
N ARG A 383 -4.03 1.65 23.45
CA ARG A 383 -4.10 2.33 24.76
C ARG A 383 -5.17 1.66 25.61
N PRO A 384 -5.00 1.60 26.96
CA PRO A 384 -6.15 1.42 27.83
C PRO A 384 -7.14 2.55 27.54
N MET A 385 -8.40 2.20 27.28
CA MET A 385 -9.45 3.23 27.22
C MET A 385 -9.47 3.91 28.60
N THR A 386 -9.10 5.17 28.66
CA THR A 386 -9.37 6.00 29.83
C THR A 386 -10.89 6.13 29.93
N THR A 387 -11.45 5.41 30.90
CA THR A 387 -12.86 5.52 31.29
C THR A 387 -13.17 6.90 31.85
#